data_3294ae88ce51afaa05ef29a5b2e21d74
#
_entry.id   3294ae88ce51afaa05ef29a5b2e21d74
#
_cell.length_a   1.000
_cell.length_b   1.000
_cell.length_c   1.000
_cell.angle_alpha   90.00
_cell.angle_beta   90.00
_cell.angle_gamma   90.00
#
_symmetry.space_group_name_H-M   'P 1'
#
loop_
_entity.id
_entity.type
_entity.pdbx_description
1 polymer ?
#
loop_
_entity_poly.entity_id
_entity_poly.type
_entity_poly.pdbx_seq_one_letter_code
_entity_poly.pdbx_strand_id
1 'polypeptide(L)'
;MIKNLIFDFGKVLVDYEYFETLDQIFKTHEQAEEFYHLLIDGKWNENMDRGDSFEETFCKMQQIMPQYKEEIATVAQRFNEFVRGEKEGMRTLLTQLKAEGYHLYGLSNWCTKVHETMAQYPIFQLLEGQVISSEEKIIKPDRAIYERICQKYNLKPEECVACGRVHPRQSWRN
;
A
#
# COMPACT_ATOMS: atom_id res chain seq x y z
N MET A 1 -6.74 20.83 18.58
CA MET A 1 -7.76 19.73 18.58
C MET A 1 -7.56 18.93 17.31
N ILE A 2 -7.60 17.59 17.39
CA ILE A 2 -7.47 16.72 16.21
C ILE A 2 -8.68 16.87 15.31
N LYS A 3 -8.43 16.99 14.01
CA LYS A 3 -9.45 17.13 12.96
C LYS A 3 -9.21 16.19 11.79
N ASN A 4 -7.94 15.84 11.53
CA ASN A 4 -7.53 15.10 10.34
C ASN A 4 -6.99 13.73 10.74
N LEU A 5 -7.51 12.67 10.15
CA LEU A 5 -7.10 11.30 10.38
C LEU A 5 -6.47 10.77 9.09
N ILE A 6 -5.22 10.32 9.17
CA ILE A 6 -4.43 9.87 8.03
C ILE A 6 -4.26 8.36 8.14
N PHE A 7 -4.90 7.60 7.26
CA PHE A 7 -4.94 6.14 7.29
C PHE A 7 -3.90 5.52 6.37
N ASP A 8 -3.22 4.48 6.85
CA ASP A 8 -2.52 3.54 5.99
C ASP A 8 -3.53 2.67 5.23
N PHE A 9 -3.12 2.04 4.12
CA PHE A 9 -4.00 1.19 3.31
C PHE A 9 -3.87 -0.28 3.70
N GLY A 10 -2.69 -0.85 3.49
CA GLY A 10 -2.46 -2.28 3.70
C GLY A 10 -2.62 -2.71 5.16
N LYS A 11 -3.45 -3.70 5.41
CA LYS A 11 -3.81 -4.23 6.74
C LYS A 11 -4.51 -3.21 7.66
N VAL A 12 -4.91 -2.04 7.13
CA VAL A 12 -5.68 -1.02 7.84
C VAL A 12 -7.01 -0.78 7.14
N LEU A 13 -7.01 -0.32 5.89
CA LEU A 13 -8.25 -0.14 5.11
C LEU A 13 -8.62 -1.39 4.34
N VAL A 14 -7.63 -2.13 3.86
CA VAL A 14 -7.80 -3.38 3.12
C VAL A 14 -6.94 -4.48 3.71
N ASP A 15 -7.47 -5.70 3.72
CA ASP A 15 -6.69 -6.88 4.01
C ASP A 15 -5.94 -7.34 2.77
N TYR A 16 -4.74 -7.91 2.99
CA TYR A 16 -3.97 -8.42 1.89
C TYR A 16 -3.08 -9.59 2.31
N GLU A 17 -2.93 -10.56 1.40
CA GLU A 17 -2.25 -11.82 1.63
C GLU A 17 -1.59 -12.29 0.33
N TYR A 18 -0.34 -12.71 0.40
CA TYR A 18 0.40 -13.15 -0.79
C TYR A 18 0.14 -14.60 -1.16
N PHE A 19 0.26 -15.51 -0.17
CA PHE A 19 0.35 -16.94 -0.44
C PHE A 19 -0.94 -17.55 -0.97
N GLU A 20 -2.11 -17.02 -0.62
CA GLU A 20 -3.36 -17.47 -1.23
C GLU A 20 -3.39 -17.32 -2.77
N THR A 21 -2.67 -16.35 -3.32
CA THR A 21 -2.54 -16.16 -4.77
C THR A 21 -1.32 -16.87 -5.31
N LEU A 22 -0.17 -16.78 -4.63
CA LEU A 22 1.07 -17.39 -5.10
C LEU A 22 0.96 -18.90 -5.18
N ASP A 23 0.35 -19.58 -4.19
CA ASP A 23 0.15 -21.03 -4.17
C ASP A 23 -0.80 -21.54 -5.28
N GLN A 24 -1.58 -20.66 -5.90
CA GLN A 24 -2.39 -21.00 -7.07
C GLN A 24 -1.58 -20.87 -8.38
N ILE A 25 -0.49 -20.11 -8.37
CA ILE A 25 0.30 -19.81 -9.56
C ILE A 25 1.50 -20.73 -9.65
N PHE A 26 2.21 -20.93 -8.54
CA PHE A 26 3.36 -21.81 -8.46
C PHE A 26 2.94 -23.26 -8.19
N LYS A 27 3.76 -24.21 -8.64
CA LYS A 27 3.44 -25.65 -8.54
C LYS A 27 3.56 -26.19 -7.12
N THR A 28 4.43 -25.57 -6.32
CA THR A 28 4.64 -25.94 -4.91
C THR A 28 4.74 -24.68 -4.05
N HIS A 29 4.43 -24.83 -2.78
CA HIS A 29 4.54 -23.74 -1.79
C HIS A 29 5.98 -23.22 -1.68
N GLU A 30 6.99 -24.11 -1.75
CA GLU A 30 8.40 -23.72 -1.70
C GLU A 30 8.78 -22.80 -2.87
N GLN A 31 8.23 -23.03 -4.07
CA GLN A 31 8.45 -22.15 -5.21
C GLN A 31 7.77 -20.78 -5.02
N ALA A 32 6.60 -20.77 -4.43
CA ALA A 32 5.90 -19.55 -4.05
C ALA A 32 6.69 -18.74 -2.99
N GLU A 33 7.27 -19.42 -2.00
CA GLU A 33 8.14 -18.80 -0.98
C GLU A 33 9.43 -18.25 -1.63
N GLU A 34 10.07 -18.99 -2.54
CA GLU A 34 11.27 -18.51 -3.24
C GLU A 34 10.99 -17.20 -4.00
N PHE A 35 9.86 -17.13 -4.70
CA PHE A 35 9.43 -15.90 -5.38
C PHE A 35 9.09 -14.79 -4.37
N TYR A 36 8.38 -15.10 -3.30
CA TYR A 36 8.03 -14.14 -2.26
C TYR A 36 9.29 -13.51 -1.63
N HIS A 37 10.29 -14.31 -1.32
CA HIS A 37 11.58 -13.83 -0.81
C HIS A 37 12.30 -12.94 -1.82
N LEU A 38 12.29 -13.30 -3.11
CA LEU A 38 12.80 -12.40 -4.13
C LEU A 38 12.06 -11.05 -4.11
N LEU A 39 10.73 -11.06 -4.10
CA LEU A 39 9.90 -9.85 -4.16
C LEU A 39 10.11 -8.95 -2.93
N ILE A 40 10.12 -9.52 -1.74
CA ILE A 40 10.11 -8.77 -0.48
C ILE A 40 11.54 -8.54 0.04
N ASP A 41 12.32 -9.61 0.26
CA ASP A 41 13.66 -9.50 0.85
C ASP A 41 14.66 -8.91 -0.14
N GLY A 42 14.45 -9.15 -1.43
CA GLY A 42 15.17 -8.50 -2.52
C GLY A 42 14.82 -7.02 -2.72
N LYS A 43 13.89 -6.49 -1.92
CA LYS A 43 13.41 -5.10 -1.95
C LYS A 43 12.76 -4.67 -3.27
N TRP A 44 12.35 -5.60 -4.12
CA TRP A 44 11.71 -5.26 -5.38
C TRP A 44 10.36 -4.56 -5.14
N ASN A 45 9.59 -5.04 -4.14
CA ASN A 45 8.37 -4.38 -3.74
C ASN A 45 8.63 -2.96 -3.20
N GLU A 46 9.64 -2.80 -2.32
CA GLU A 46 10.01 -1.48 -1.78
C GLU A 46 10.46 -0.52 -2.90
N ASN A 47 11.19 -1.00 -3.91
CA ASN A 47 11.63 -0.18 -5.03
C ASN A 47 10.44 0.28 -5.89
N MET A 48 9.44 -0.59 -6.14
CA MET A 48 8.19 -0.20 -6.79
C MET A 48 7.41 0.83 -5.95
N ASP A 49 7.40 0.69 -4.63
CA ASP A 49 6.81 1.68 -3.72
C ASP A 49 7.56 3.03 -3.75
N ARG A 50 8.86 3.03 -4.13
CA ARG A 50 9.66 4.24 -4.38
C ARG A 50 9.48 4.82 -5.79
N GLY A 51 8.71 4.17 -6.65
CA GLY A 51 8.36 4.64 -7.97
C GLY A 51 9.11 3.98 -9.13
N ASP A 52 9.77 2.85 -8.90
CA ASP A 52 10.25 2.02 -10.02
C ASP A 52 9.06 1.51 -10.83
N SER A 53 9.26 1.38 -12.15
CA SER A 53 8.22 0.88 -13.05
C SER A 53 7.84 -0.55 -12.67
N PHE A 54 6.54 -0.79 -12.52
CA PHE A 54 5.98 -2.11 -12.23
C PHE A 54 6.37 -3.12 -13.33
N GLU A 55 6.16 -2.73 -14.59
CA GLU A 55 6.41 -3.58 -15.75
C GLU A 55 7.89 -3.92 -15.90
N GLU A 56 8.78 -2.92 -15.79
CA GLU A 56 10.23 -3.14 -15.86
C GLU A 56 10.72 -4.02 -14.71
N THR A 57 10.16 -3.83 -13.51
CA THR A 57 10.51 -4.64 -12.33
C THR A 57 10.19 -6.11 -12.58
N PHE A 58 8.98 -6.42 -13.03
CA PHE A 58 8.58 -7.80 -13.33
C PHE A 58 9.37 -8.39 -14.50
N CYS A 59 9.71 -7.60 -15.54
CA CYS A 59 10.62 -8.05 -16.60
C CYS A 59 12.02 -8.43 -16.08
N LYS A 60 12.59 -7.65 -15.15
CA LYS A 60 13.88 -7.97 -14.52
C LYS A 60 13.79 -9.23 -13.66
N MET A 61 12.72 -9.40 -12.89
CA MET A 61 12.48 -10.60 -12.09
C MET A 61 12.43 -11.87 -12.97
N GLN A 62 11.79 -11.81 -14.13
CA GLN A 62 11.78 -12.91 -15.11
C GLN A 62 13.17 -13.24 -15.66
N GLN A 63 14.08 -12.27 -15.74
CA GLN A 63 15.47 -12.49 -16.16
C GLN A 63 16.30 -13.15 -15.05
N ILE A 64 16.02 -12.83 -13.80
CA ILE A 64 16.71 -13.38 -12.62
C ILE A 64 16.24 -14.81 -12.33
N MET A 65 14.96 -15.09 -12.51
CA MET A 65 14.34 -16.40 -12.30
C MET A 65 13.70 -16.93 -13.59
N PRO A 66 14.50 -17.26 -14.63
CA PRO A 66 13.96 -17.65 -15.93
C PRO A 66 13.16 -18.95 -15.89
N GLN A 67 13.38 -19.80 -14.88
CA GLN A 67 12.62 -21.03 -14.65
C GLN A 67 11.16 -20.77 -14.25
N TYR A 68 10.84 -19.56 -13.75
CA TYR A 68 9.49 -19.13 -13.32
C TYR A 68 8.94 -18.00 -14.19
N LYS A 69 9.39 -17.87 -15.41
CA LYS A 69 9.05 -16.75 -16.29
C LYS A 69 7.54 -16.59 -16.49
N GLU A 70 6.83 -17.69 -16.68
CA GLU A 70 5.38 -17.70 -16.91
C GLU A 70 4.60 -17.42 -15.63
N GLU A 71 5.04 -18.01 -14.52
CA GLU A 71 4.48 -17.79 -13.19
C GLU A 71 4.62 -16.31 -12.78
N ILE A 72 5.80 -15.71 -12.98
CA ILE A 72 6.06 -14.29 -12.69
C ILE A 72 5.18 -13.38 -13.55
N ALA A 73 4.98 -13.71 -14.84
CA ALA A 73 4.05 -12.98 -15.70
C ALA A 73 2.61 -13.06 -15.17
N THR A 74 2.21 -14.25 -14.70
CA THR A 74 0.88 -14.46 -14.11
C THR A 74 0.72 -13.68 -12.80
N VAL A 75 1.75 -13.65 -11.95
CA VAL A 75 1.74 -12.82 -10.74
C VAL A 75 1.54 -11.33 -11.09
N ALA A 76 2.26 -10.83 -12.10
CA ALA A 76 2.10 -9.44 -12.52
C ALA A 76 0.66 -9.12 -12.96
N GLN A 77 0.01 -10.02 -13.69
CA GLN A 77 -1.38 -9.87 -14.12
C GLN A 77 -2.37 -9.93 -12.95
N ARG A 78 -2.11 -10.78 -11.96
CA ARG A 78 -2.97 -11.04 -10.81
C ARG A 78 -2.54 -10.26 -9.54
N PHE A 79 -1.65 -9.28 -9.67
CA PHE A 79 -1.02 -8.59 -8.53
C PHE A 79 -2.05 -7.99 -7.55
N ASN A 80 -3.15 -7.44 -8.07
CA ASN A 80 -4.20 -6.87 -7.24
C ASN A 80 -5.02 -7.92 -6.48
N GLU A 81 -4.92 -9.19 -6.84
CA GLU A 81 -5.56 -10.28 -6.09
C GLU A 81 -4.88 -10.57 -4.74
N PHE A 82 -3.69 -10.01 -4.48
CA PHE A 82 -3.13 -9.99 -3.14
C PHE A 82 -4.01 -9.21 -2.15
N VAL A 83 -4.81 -8.28 -2.62
CA VAL A 83 -5.82 -7.59 -1.80
C VAL A 83 -7.06 -8.46 -1.70
N ARG A 84 -7.46 -8.81 -0.47
CA ARG A 84 -8.54 -9.75 -0.17
C ARG A 84 -9.89 -9.11 0.08
N GLY A 85 -9.89 -7.82 0.33
CA GLY A 85 -11.13 -7.09 0.62
C GLY A 85 -10.89 -5.91 1.54
N GLU A 86 -11.95 -5.22 1.83
CA GLU A 86 -11.93 -4.17 2.85
C GLU A 86 -11.75 -4.80 4.24
N LYS A 87 -10.97 -4.13 5.07
CA LYS A 87 -10.81 -4.54 6.46
C LYS A 87 -12.15 -4.47 7.19
N GLU A 88 -12.53 -5.58 7.82
CA GLU A 88 -13.82 -5.70 8.52
C GLU A 88 -14.04 -4.53 9.51
N GLY A 89 -15.22 -3.95 9.47
CA GLY A 89 -15.63 -2.82 10.33
C GLY A 89 -15.06 -1.46 9.92
N MET A 90 -14.01 -1.38 9.09
CA MET A 90 -13.36 -0.11 8.77
C MET A 90 -14.24 0.82 7.97
N ARG A 91 -15.03 0.33 7.02
CA ARG A 91 -15.97 1.20 6.27
C ARG A 91 -16.98 1.86 7.20
N THR A 92 -17.53 1.10 8.15
CA THR A 92 -18.45 1.62 9.17
C THR A 92 -17.78 2.66 10.04
N LEU A 93 -16.56 2.37 10.52
CA LEU A 93 -15.78 3.30 11.33
C LEU A 93 -15.50 4.62 10.60
N LEU A 94 -15.01 4.54 9.35
CA LEU A 94 -14.71 5.75 8.55
C LEU A 94 -15.99 6.59 8.32
N THR A 95 -17.12 5.93 8.07
CA THR A 95 -18.41 6.62 7.89
C THR A 95 -18.83 7.35 9.17
N GLN A 96 -18.68 6.72 10.33
CA GLN A 96 -18.95 7.35 11.62
C GLN A 96 -18.04 8.54 11.90
N LEU A 97 -16.73 8.39 11.68
CA LEU A 97 -15.75 9.47 11.86
C LEU A 97 -16.06 10.69 10.97
N LYS A 98 -16.47 10.46 9.72
CA LYS A 98 -16.93 11.56 8.84
C LYS A 98 -18.18 12.23 9.40
N ALA A 99 -19.13 11.47 9.91
CA ALA A 99 -20.36 12.03 10.51
C ALA A 99 -20.07 12.84 11.77
N GLU A 100 -19.01 12.52 12.50
CA GLU A 100 -18.50 13.28 13.65
C GLU A 100 -17.67 14.52 13.26
N GLY A 101 -17.45 14.75 11.97
CA GLY A 101 -16.76 15.93 11.45
C GLY A 101 -15.25 15.80 11.30
N TYR A 102 -14.71 14.57 11.35
CA TYR A 102 -13.30 14.34 11.01
C TYR A 102 -13.09 14.34 9.51
N HIS A 103 -11.93 14.85 9.07
CA HIS A 103 -11.42 14.75 7.71
C HIS A 103 -10.54 13.53 7.56
N LEU A 104 -10.77 12.71 6.54
CA LEU A 104 -10.11 11.42 6.35
C LEU A 104 -9.19 11.47 5.14
N TYR A 105 -7.94 11.11 5.33
CA TYR A 105 -6.91 11.07 4.29
C TYR A 105 -6.21 9.72 4.26
N GLY A 106 -5.56 9.42 3.12
CA GLY A 106 -4.76 8.22 2.94
C GLY A 106 -3.28 8.52 2.81
N LEU A 107 -2.41 7.69 3.39
CA LEU A 107 -0.95 7.74 3.22
C LEU A 107 -0.39 6.33 3.16
N SER A 108 0.00 5.87 1.97
CA SER A 108 0.42 4.49 1.79
C SER A 108 1.74 4.35 1.03
N ASN A 109 2.57 3.39 1.46
CA ASN A 109 3.61 2.82 0.62
C ASN A 109 2.94 1.79 -0.29
N TRP A 110 2.87 2.10 -1.58
CA TRP A 110 2.28 1.22 -2.58
C TRP A 110 2.79 1.60 -3.96
N CYS A 111 2.94 0.62 -4.84
CA CYS A 111 3.27 0.82 -6.25
C CYS A 111 2.08 1.41 -7.04
N THR A 112 2.28 1.67 -8.32
CA THR A 112 1.26 2.28 -9.20
C THR A 112 -0.02 1.45 -9.34
N LYS A 113 0.00 0.14 -9.01
CA LYS A 113 -1.18 -0.74 -9.03
C LYS A 113 -2.24 -0.39 -7.96
N VAL A 114 -1.92 0.49 -7.01
CA VAL A 114 -2.87 0.97 -5.99
C VAL A 114 -4.14 1.58 -6.60
N HIS A 115 -4.05 2.24 -7.75
CA HIS A 115 -5.21 2.86 -8.39
C HIS A 115 -6.26 1.84 -8.84
N GLU A 116 -5.82 0.69 -9.35
CA GLU A 116 -6.70 -0.40 -9.69
C GLU A 116 -7.40 -0.97 -8.43
N THR A 117 -6.65 -1.11 -7.34
CA THR A 117 -7.20 -1.51 -6.03
C THR A 117 -8.22 -0.49 -5.51
N MET A 118 -7.88 0.80 -5.54
CA MET A 118 -8.77 1.85 -5.06
C MET A 118 -10.08 1.92 -5.87
N ALA A 119 -10.03 1.63 -7.17
CA ALA A 119 -11.21 1.56 -8.01
C ALA A 119 -12.17 0.39 -7.67
N GLN A 120 -11.62 -0.69 -7.10
CA GLN A 120 -12.39 -1.89 -6.73
C GLN A 120 -13.09 -1.77 -5.38
N TYR A 121 -12.53 -1.00 -4.43
CA TYR A 121 -13.01 -0.99 -3.03
C TYR A 121 -13.59 0.38 -2.65
N PRO A 122 -14.91 0.46 -2.41
CA PRO A 122 -15.59 1.72 -2.06
C PRO A 122 -15.09 2.42 -0.81
N ILE A 123 -14.40 1.74 0.11
CA ILE A 123 -13.83 2.36 1.31
C ILE A 123 -12.91 3.54 0.98
N PHE A 124 -12.21 3.51 -0.16
CA PHE A 124 -11.31 4.59 -0.58
C PHE A 124 -12.07 5.87 -0.99
N GLN A 125 -13.36 5.76 -1.36
CA GLN A 125 -14.21 6.92 -1.69
C GLN A 125 -14.58 7.75 -0.44
N LEU A 126 -14.35 7.20 0.75
CA LEU A 126 -14.55 7.93 2.00
C LEU A 126 -13.41 8.90 2.31
N LEU A 127 -12.25 8.73 1.67
CA LEU A 127 -11.09 9.61 1.83
C LEU A 127 -11.29 10.91 1.02
N GLU A 128 -10.90 12.03 1.61
CA GLU A 128 -10.91 13.35 0.95
C GLU A 128 -9.69 13.56 0.06
N GLY A 129 -8.68 12.72 0.25
CA GLY A 129 -7.49 12.70 -0.56
C GLY A 129 -6.45 11.71 -0.06
N GLN A 130 -5.41 11.50 -0.86
CA GLN A 130 -4.33 10.57 -0.53
C GLN A 130 -2.97 11.01 -1.05
N VAL A 131 -1.94 10.45 -0.43
CA VAL A 131 -0.56 10.48 -0.90
C VAL A 131 -0.06 9.04 -1.04
N ILE A 132 0.43 8.70 -2.21
CA ILE A 132 0.97 7.39 -2.55
C ILE A 132 2.48 7.52 -2.78
N SER A 133 3.24 6.65 -2.15
CA SER A 133 4.71 6.72 -2.14
C SER A 133 5.32 6.64 -3.54
N SER A 134 4.80 5.79 -4.42
CA SER A 134 5.32 5.64 -5.78
C SER A 134 5.15 6.89 -6.64
N GLU A 135 4.12 7.69 -6.39
CA GLU A 135 3.89 8.97 -7.08
C GLU A 135 4.85 10.06 -6.59
N GLU A 136 5.08 10.09 -5.28
CA GLU A 136 5.94 11.08 -4.64
C GLU A 136 7.43 10.67 -4.65
N LYS A 137 7.74 9.40 -4.95
CA LYS A 137 9.08 8.78 -4.88
C LYS A 137 9.72 8.88 -3.49
N ILE A 138 8.87 8.92 -2.48
CA ILE A 138 9.24 8.98 -1.07
C ILE A 138 8.41 7.93 -0.33
N ILE A 139 9.03 7.13 0.53
CA ILE A 139 8.32 6.09 1.30
C ILE A 139 8.28 6.40 2.80
N LYS A 140 7.26 5.91 3.50
CA LYS A 140 7.29 5.82 4.96
C LYS A 140 8.45 4.90 5.37
N PRO A 141 9.20 5.18 6.44
CA PRO A 141 8.94 6.22 7.47
C PRO A 141 9.66 7.55 7.24
N ASP A 142 10.06 7.90 6.00
CA ASP A 142 10.69 9.19 5.75
C ASP A 142 9.74 10.32 6.17
N ARG A 143 10.27 11.29 6.93
CA ARG A 143 9.51 12.47 7.38
C ARG A 143 8.91 13.26 6.22
N ALA A 144 9.62 13.33 5.10
CA ALA A 144 9.21 14.09 3.94
C ALA A 144 7.83 13.66 3.38
N ILE A 145 7.45 12.38 3.49
CA ILE A 145 6.14 11.92 2.99
C ILE A 145 4.98 12.43 3.86
N TYR A 146 5.21 12.58 5.18
CA TYR A 146 4.23 13.16 6.10
C TYR A 146 4.11 14.67 5.91
N GLU A 147 5.20 15.35 5.63
CA GLU A 147 5.19 16.77 5.26
C GLU A 147 4.47 16.97 3.93
N ARG A 148 4.65 16.04 2.97
CA ARG A 148 3.99 16.08 1.67
C ARG A 148 2.47 16.02 1.77
N ILE A 149 1.88 15.13 2.59
CA ILE A 149 0.42 15.09 2.74
C ILE A 149 -0.11 16.35 3.42
N CYS A 150 0.61 16.88 4.42
CA CYS A 150 0.23 18.13 5.05
C CYS A 150 0.26 19.31 4.06
N GLN A 151 1.28 19.40 3.22
CA GLN A 151 1.40 20.44 2.18
C GLN A 151 0.31 20.29 1.11
N LYS A 152 0.09 19.07 0.60
CA LYS A 152 -0.84 18.79 -0.49
C LYS A 152 -2.28 19.16 -0.14
N TYR A 153 -2.68 18.97 1.12
CA TYR A 153 -4.05 19.22 1.59
C TYR A 153 -4.15 20.38 2.58
N ASN A 154 -3.08 21.19 2.74
CA ASN A 154 -3.01 22.33 3.64
C ASN A 154 -3.40 21.98 5.08
N LEU A 155 -2.88 20.83 5.56
CA LEU A 155 -3.15 20.32 6.90
C LEU A 155 -2.12 20.88 7.90
N LYS A 156 -2.58 21.14 9.13
CA LYS A 156 -1.70 21.50 10.25
C LYS A 156 -1.27 20.20 10.96
N PRO A 157 0.03 19.89 11.07
CA PRO A 157 0.51 18.66 11.69
C PRO A 157 -0.04 18.43 13.10
N GLU A 158 -0.21 19.49 13.88
CA GLU A 158 -0.77 19.44 15.24
C GLU A 158 -2.25 19.08 15.31
N GLU A 159 -2.96 19.16 14.17
CA GLU A 159 -4.37 18.76 14.04
C GLU A 159 -4.52 17.37 13.38
N CYS A 160 -3.42 16.66 13.09
CA CYS A 160 -3.42 15.38 12.39
C CYS A 160 -3.08 14.21 13.30
N VAL A 161 -3.64 13.03 13.03
CA VAL A 161 -3.25 11.75 13.60
C VAL A 161 -3.03 10.73 12.48
N ALA A 162 -1.89 10.04 12.50
CA ALA A 162 -1.68 8.88 11.64
C ALA A 162 -2.32 7.64 12.27
N CYS A 163 -3.15 6.95 11.48
CA CYS A 163 -3.88 5.74 11.84
C CYS A 163 -3.33 4.57 11.04
N GLY A 164 -2.59 3.67 11.68
CA GLY A 164 -1.95 2.53 11.02
C GLY A 164 -0.92 1.86 11.89
N ARG A 165 -0.12 0.97 11.30
CA ARG A 165 0.99 0.34 12.01
C ARG A 165 2.01 1.42 12.38
N VAL A 166 2.18 1.64 13.68
CA VAL A 166 3.20 2.55 14.19
C VAL A 166 4.56 1.87 14.06
N HIS A 167 5.39 2.34 13.15
CA HIS A 167 6.80 1.97 13.18
C HIS A 167 7.45 2.64 14.40
N PRO A 168 8.29 1.96 15.22
CA PRO A 168 8.87 2.53 16.44
C PRO A 168 9.64 3.84 16.28
N ARG A 169 9.92 4.26 15.04
CA ARG A 169 10.62 5.50 14.69
C ARG A 169 9.69 6.64 14.21
N GLN A 170 8.36 6.46 14.31
CA GLN A 170 7.39 7.42 13.79
C GLN A 170 6.91 8.42 14.86
N SER A 171 7.79 9.28 15.33
CA SER A 171 7.32 10.55 15.94
C SER A 171 7.55 11.69 14.94
N TRP A 172 6.62 11.89 14.02
CA TRP A 172 6.63 13.01 13.08
C TRP A 172 6.11 14.34 13.69
N ARG A 173 5.76 14.31 14.99
CA ARG A 173 5.25 15.43 15.78
C ARG A 173 6.29 16.20 16.59
N ASN A 174 7.56 16.17 16.23
CA ASN A 174 8.56 17.00 16.92
C ASN A 174 9.04 18.12 16.01
#